data_1b6ff779ccc8a3ca594be7c1ce066e82
#
_entry.id   1b6ff779ccc8a3ca594be7c1ce066e82
#
_cell.length_a   1.000
_cell.length_b   1.000
_cell.length_c   1.000
_cell.angle_alpha   90.00
_cell.angle_beta   90.00
_cell.angle_gamma   90.00
#
_symmetry.space_group_name_H-M   'P 1'
#
loop_
_entity.id
_entity.type
_entity.pdbx_description
1 polymer ?
#
loop_
_entity_poly.entity_id
_entity_poly.type
_entity_poly.pdbx_seq_one_letter_code
_entity_poly.pdbx_strand_id
1 'polypeptide(L)'
;METPLYGHLKMGNPGPKERAIEVNSLYMTVGGKPILPVMGELHFSRIRKDLWEDRILKMKACGINIISTYLFWNHHEEIEGQFEWENEKDLRSFIKLCQKHGLFVVPRLGPWSHGEARNGGTPDWILQKKYLKDRSNDVVYQNYVKRYFAQIANQLKGLYYKDGGNIIGIQLENEYWYGKEGEPHIQWLKDTALENGIDVPMYTVTGWGDGSVPPFEVIPLWGGYADAPWVEHVGKEYQPGNFLFDSFRDNENIGNDQIKRQDVYMTYEKYPFFTCEMGVGVQNTYHRRLSIDPLDGLGMMIAKLGSGSNLLGYYIFAGATQFTGKLWSTEEEQLKTGYWSRLPVKSYDFQAAIRESGEIAESYKKVKKLHYFVNEFEKDLAPMMPVIPKWEEDGLQVSVRSNNETGYMFGINYSRYHPKKAQKSVKFEVKLKDKMLRFPQKGVEMQDSTVFIWPLNVELDAMRLNYATAQLMGSVDNCYLFFQNRQIPVELSFDKSTVKGVKASRAKIQEESDSWIVNGLNPGKDCVLKVQLQNGEEKYVVILTEKEADNCWLLEQDGNKVCYISDADLYSSFGDVYIFSTDTVSYTHLRA
;
A
#
# COMPACT_ATOMS: atom_id res chain seq x y z
N MET A 1 1.58 -12.22 -23.18
CA MET A 1 0.97 -11.33 -22.17
C MET A 1 -0.51 -11.30 -22.41
N GLU A 2 -1.29 -11.49 -21.37
CA GLU A 2 -2.74 -11.23 -21.47
C GLU A 2 -2.94 -9.73 -21.63
N THR A 3 -3.72 -9.36 -22.62
CA THR A 3 -4.10 -7.96 -22.82
C THR A 3 -5.11 -7.58 -21.75
N PRO A 4 -4.92 -6.48 -21.02
CA PRO A 4 -5.90 -6.03 -20.04
C PRO A 4 -7.29 -5.87 -20.67
N LEU A 5 -8.33 -6.27 -19.94
CA LEU A 5 -9.71 -6.01 -20.34
C LEU A 5 -10.04 -4.55 -20.00
N TYR A 6 -10.53 -3.81 -20.97
CA TYR A 6 -10.92 -2.40 -20.80
C TYR A 6 -12.43 -2.23 -20.95
N GLY A 7 -13.01 -1.26 -20.25
CA GLY A 7 -14.40 -0.83 -20.40
C GLY A 7 -15.45 -1.85 -19.93
N HIS A 8 -15.04 -2.96 -19.30
CA HIS A 8 -15.95 -3.97 -18.78
C HIS A 8 -16.46 -3.65 -17.37
N LEU A 9 -15.73 -2.80 -16.61
CA LEU A 9 -16.14 -2.32 -15.30
C LEU A 9 -17.05 -1.10 -15.46
N LYS A 10 -18.23 -1.15 -14.88
CA LYS A 10 -19.22 -0.07 -14.95
C LYS A 10 -18.92 1.00 -13.89
N MET A 11 -17.84 1.72 -14.09
CA MET A 11 -17.28 2.65 -13.11
C MET A 11 -17.85 4.07 -13.16
N GLY A 12 -18.95 4.29 -13.90
CA GLY A 12 -19.55 5.61 -14.04
C GLY A 12 -18.77 6.52 -15.01
N ASN A 13 -18.83 7.83 -14.79
CA ASN A 13 -18.16 8.80 -15.65
C ASN A 13 -16.68 8.97 -15.24
N PRO A 14 -15.72 8.55 -16.07
CA PRO A 14 -14.30 8.66 -15.75
C PRO A 14 -13.79 10.11 -15.73
N GLY A 15 -14.50 11.06 -16.34
CA GLY A 15 -14.11 12.46 -16.47
C GLY A 15 -13.54 12.83 -17.84
N PRO A 16 -13.09 14.09 -18.01
CA PRO A 16 -12.42 14.53 -19.23
C PRO A 16 -11.07 13.78 -19.40
N LYS A 17 -10.61 13.65 -20.65
CA LYS A 17 -9.46 12.82 -21.00
C LYS A 17 -8.22 13.02 -20.11
N GLU A 18 -7.90 14.26 -19.79
CA GLU A 18 -6.71 14.63 -18.99
C GLU A 18 -6.87 14.28 -17.50
N ARG A 19 -8.10 14.10 -17.05
CA ARG A 19 -8.48 13.77 -15.67
C ARG A 19 -9.30 12.49 -15.58
N ALA A 20 -9.28 11.67 -16.61
CA ALA A 20 -9.99 10.42 -16.60
C ALA A 20 -9.33 9.45 -15.62
N ILE A 21 -10.14 8.88 -14.74
CA ILE A 21 -9.77 7.75 -13.89
C ILE A 21 -10.42 6.51 -14.48
N GLU A 22 -9.61 5.62 -15.01
CA GLU A 22 -10.09 4.36 -15.57
C GLU A 22 -9.43 3.19 -14.88
N VAL A 23 -10.17 2.11 -14.73
CA VAL A 23 -9.68 0.86 -14.14
C VAL A 23 -9.93 -0.27 -15.13
N ASN A 24 -8.89 -1.01 -15.45
CA ASN A 24 -8.97 -2.20 -16.27
C ASN A 24 -8.81 -3.47 -15.41
N SER A 25 -8.68 -4.65 -16.00
CA SER A 25 -8.51 -5.90 -15.24
C SER A 25 -7.16 -6.03 -14.53
N LEU A 26 -6.20 -5.13 -14.74
CA LEU A 26 -4.87 -5.21 -14.14
C LEU A 26 -4.50 -4.01 -13.28
N TYR A 27 -4.78 -2.79 -13.75
CA TYR A 27 -4.32 -1.55 -13.09
C TYR A 27 -5.29 -0.38 -13.31
N MET A 28 -5.01 0.70 -12.61
CA MET A 28 -5.67 1.98 -12.76
C MET A 28 -4.87 2.89 -13.69
N THR A 29 -5.57 3.76 -14.41
CA THR A 29 -4.94 4.85 -15.17
C THR A 29 -5.45 6.20 -14.70
N VAL A 30 -4.58 7.20 -14.73
CA VAL A 30 -4.91 8.62 -14.57
C VAL A 30 -4.51 9.36 -15.84
N GLY A 31 -5.47 9.95 -16.54
CA GLY A 31 -5.22 10.58 -17.83
C GLY A 31 -4.64 9.60 -18.87
N GLY A 32 -5.06 8.33 -18.82
CA GLY A 32 -4.59 7.25 -19.71
C GLY A 32 -3.20 6.69 -19.38
N LYS A 33 -2.52 7.16 -18.33
CA LYS A 33 -1.21 6.65 -17.91
C LYS A 33 -1.38 5.61 -16.80
N PRO A 34 -0.77 4.42 -16.91
CA PRO A 34 -0.76 3.44 -15.83
C PRO A 34 -0.17 4.02 -14.54
N ILE A 35 -0.79 3.74 -13.42
CA ILE A 35 -0.29 4.05 -12.09
C ILE A 35 -0.36 2.82 -11.19
N LEU A 36 0.52 2.75 -10.21
CA LEU A 36 0.52 1.79 -9.11
C LEU A 36 0.51 2.56 -7.80
N PRO A 37 -0.68 3.02 -7.36
CA PRO A 37 -0.75 3.93 -6.22
C PRO A 37 -0.43 3.23 -4.90
N VAL A 38 0.09 4.03 -3.96
CA VAL A 38 0.29 3.66 -2.56
C VAL A 38 -0.74 4.40 -1.72
N MET A 39 -1.64 3.66 -1.09
CA MET A 39 -2.76 4.20 -0.33
C MET A 39 -2.58 3.93 1.17
N GLY A 40 -2.76 4.93 1.99
CA GLY A 40 -2.72 4.81 3.45
C GLY A 40 -4.02 5.27 4.09
N GLU A 41 -4.50 4.49 5.06
CA GLU A 41 -5.70 4.85 5.83
C GLU A 41 -5.34 5.83 6.95
N LEU A 42 -6.11 6.93 7.05
CA LEU A 42 -6.07 7.92 8.11
C LEU A 42 -7.50 8.33 8.46
N HIS A 43 -7.93 8.11 9.69
CA HIS A 43 -9.29 8.46 10.13
C HIS A 43 -9.34 9.93 10.58
N PHE A 44 -9.72 10.84 9.68
CA PHE A 44 -9.71 12.29 9.97
C PHE A 44 -10.54 12.65 11.22
N SER A 45 -11.70 12.01 11.41
CA SER A 45 -12.59 12.30 12.55
C SER A 45 -12.10 11.74 13.89
N ARG A 46 -11.01 10.95 13.90
CA ARG A 46 -10.34 10.43 15.09
C ARG A 46 -9.00 11.11 15.39
N ILE A 47 -8.66 12.15 14.62
CA ILE A 47 -7.45 12.95 14.79
C ILE A 47 -7.88 14.41 14.94
N ARG A 48 -7.30 15.10 15.91
CA ARG A 48 -7.57 16.54 16.10
C ARG A 48 -7.24 17.31 14.82
N LYS A 49 -8.09 18.27 14.47
CA LYS A 49 -8.00 19.06 13.23
C LYS A 49 -6.63 19.74 13.06
N ASP A 50 -6.05 20.23 14.14
CA ASP A 50 -4.75 20.90 14.15
C ASP A 50 -3.56 19.95 13.89
N LEU A 51 -3.77 18.61 13.97
CA LEU A 51 -2.78 17.59 13.68
C LEU A 51 -2.90 16.96 12.29
N TRP A 52 -3.93 17.28 11.52
CA TRP A 52 -4.15 16.68 10.20
C TRP A 52 -2.98 16.93 9.25
N GLU A 53 -2.50 18.18 9.19
CA GLU A 53 -1.43 18.56 8.27
C GLU A 53 -0.12 17.81 8.59
N ASP A 54 0.24 17.66 9.86
CA ASP A 54 1.41 16.86 10.28
C ASP A 54 1.31 15.41 9.80
N ARG A 55 0.16 14.78 9.98
CA ARG A 55 -0.05 13.38 9.55
C ARG A 55 -0.01 13.25 8.03
N ILE A 56 -0.64 14.15 7.30
CA ILE A 56 -0.67 14.21 5.84
C ILE A 56 0.75 14.37 5.28
N LEU A 57 1.55 15.29 5.82
CA LEU A 57 2.93 15.54 5.38
C LEU A 57 3.84 14.35 5.65
N LYS A 58 3.72 13.70 6.81
CA LYS A 58 4.45 12.47 7.11
C LYS A 58 4.05 11.32 6.19
N MET A 59 2.76 11.16 5.88
CA MET A 59 2.31 10.18 4.89
C MET A 59 2.89 10.45 3.50
N LYS A 60 2.86 11.70 3.05
CA LYS A 60 3.48 12.11 1.78
C LYS A 60 4.98 11.82 1.74
N ALA A 61 5.70 12.14 2.80
CA ALA A 61 7.14 11.87 2.91
C ALA A 61 7.48 10.37 2.88
N CYS A 62 6.55 9.51 3.29
CA CYS A 62 6.65 8.07 3.14
C CYS A 62 6.37 7.57 1.71
N GLY A 63 5.96 8.43 0.80
CA GLY A 63 5.57 8.05 -0.56
C GLY A 63 4.11 7.60 -0.70
N ILE A 64 3.25 7.85 0.29
CA ILE A 64 1.80 7.71 0.14
C ILE A 64 1.30 8.76 -0.84
N ASN A 65 0.49 8.37 -1.81
CA ASN A 65 -0.11 9.27 -2.79
C ASN A 65 -1.66 9.28 -2.77
N ILE A 66 -2.27 8.32 -2.07
CA ILE A 66 -3.71 8.31 -1.79
C ILE A 66 -3.94 8.21 -0.27
N ILE A 67 -4.79 9.06 0.26
CA ILE A 67 -5.32 8.90 1.62
C ILE A 67 -6.73 8.32 1.54
N SER A 68 -6.96 7.17 2.15
CA SER A 68 -8.30 6.66 2.42
C SER A 68 -8.75 7.06 3.82
N THR A 69 -10.05 7.24 4.00
CA THR A 69 -10.62 7.64 5.29
C THR A 69 -12.07 7.22 5.43
N TYR A 70 -12.42 6.65 6.58
CA TYR A 70 -13.80 6.32 6.91
C TYR A 70 -14.64 7.55 7.22
N LEU A 71 -15.91 7.46 6.83
CA LEU A 71 -16.99 8.30 7.35
C LEU A 71 -17.83 7.42 8.29
N PHE A 72 -17.59 7.56 9.58
CA PHE A 72 -18.40 6.87 10.58
C PHE A 72 -19.73 7.58 10.75
N TRP A 73 -20.82 6.94 10.38
CA TRP A 73 -22.14 7.57 10.42
C TRP A 73 -22.50 8.09 11.81
N ASN A 74 -22.21 7.32 12.87
CA ASN A 74 -22.44 7.73 14.26
C ASN A 74 -21.58 8.93 14.71
N HIS A 75 -20.47 9.26 14.03
CA HIS A 75 -19.73 10.50 14.29
C HIS A 75 -20.47 11.71 13.72
N HIS A 76 -21.09 11.55 12.56
CA HIS A 76 -21.72 12.67 11.84
C HIS A 76 -23.20 12.85 12.18
N GLU A 77 -23.90 11.81 12.64
CA GLU A 77 -25.30 11.83 13.02
C GLU A 77 -25.54 10.98 14.28
N GLU A 78 -24.91 11.38 15.41
CA GLU A 78 -25.12 10.71 16.70
C GLU A 78 -26.56 10.84 17.18
N ILE A 79 -27.20 11.98 16.90
CA ILE A 79 -28.61 12.27 17.20
C ILE A 79 -29.38 12.31 15.88
N GLU A 80 -30.49 11.57 15.79
CA GLU A 80 -31.31 11.47 14.58
C GLU A 80 -31.67 12.86 14.01
N GLY A 81 -31.30 13.12 12.75
CA GLY A 81 -31.55 14.35 12.02
C GLY A 81 -30.56 15.47 12.31
N GLN A 82 -29.62 15.33 13.20
CA GLN A 82 -28.62 16.33 13.54
C GLN A 82 -27.26 15.95 12.96
N PHE A 83 -26.96 16.43 11.77
CA PHE A 83 -25.68 16.21 11.12
C PHE A 83 -24.63 17.24 11.54
N GLU A 84 -23.40 16.78 11.79
CA GLU A 84 -22.26 17.59 12.19
C GLU A 84 -21.09 17.43 11.20
N TRP A 85 -20.65 18.59 10.66
CA TRP A 85 -19.56 18.66 9.67
C TRP A 85 -18.55 19.76 10.04
N GLU A 86 -18.27 19.94 11.32
CA GLU A 86 -17.37 20.96 11.84
C GLU A 86 -16.23 20.34 12.66
N ASN A 87 -15.16 21.09 12.91
CA ASN A 87 -13.99 20.69 13.67
C ASN A 87 -13.39 19.37 13.14
N GLU A 88 -13.22 18.35 13.97
CA GLU A 88 -12.70 17.04 13.57
C GLU A 88 -13.61 16.29 12.58
N LYS A 89 -14.86 16.72 12.43
CA LYS A 89 -15.85 16.14 11.50
C LYS A 89 -15.92 16.88 10.15
N ASP A 90 -15.08 17.90 9.93
CA ASP A 90 -15.06 18.72 8.71
C ASP A 90 -14.36 18.00 7.55
N LEU A 91 -15.08 17.05 6.95
CA LEU A 91 -14.63 16.25 5.81
C LEU A 91 -14.12 17.11 4.66
N ARG A 92 -14.86 18.18 4.34
CA ARG A 92 -14.53 19.04 3.20
C ARG A 92 -13.19 19.75 3.37
N SER A 93 -12.92 20.28 4.56
CA SER A 93 -11.62 20.91 4.87
C SER A 93 -10.49 19.90 4.88
N PHE A 94 -10.71 18.68 5.39
CA PHE A 94 -9.73 17.60 5.34
C PHE A 94 -9.34 17.22 3.91
N ILE A 95 -10.33 17.01 3.02
CA ILE A 95 -10.07 16.66 1.61
C ILE A 95 -9.31 17.79 0.89
N LYS A 96 -9.68 19.05 1.13
CA LYS A 96 -8.97 20.20 0.57
C LYS A 96 -7.55 20.32 1.10
N LEU A 97 -7.30 19.95 2.35
CA LEU A 97 -5.94 19.91 2.91
C LEU A 97 -5.09 18.84 2.22
N CYS A 98 -5.65 17.66 1.96
CA CYS A 98 -4.97 16.64 1.16
C CYS A 98 -4.66 17.17 -0.26
N GLN A 99 -5.62 17.86 -0.90
CA GLN A 99 -5.43 18.47 -2.22
C GLN A 99 -4.31 19.52 -2.23
N LYS A 100 -4.26 20.37 -1.19
CA LYS A 100 -3.21 21.38 -0.99
C LYS A 100 -1.80 20.76 -1.05
N HIS A 101 -1.66 19.54 -0.53
CA HIS A 101 -0.39 18.80 -0.51
C HIS A 101 -0.22 17.81 -1.67
N GLY A 102 -1.13 17.84 -2.68
CA GLY A 102 -1.02 17.03 -3.89
C GLY A 102 -1.38 15.56 -3.70
N LEU A 103 -2.14 15.22 -2.66
CA LEU A 103 -2.58 13.85 -2.40
C LEU A 103 -4.01 13.61 -2.90
N PHE A 104 -4.22 12.43 -3.47
CA PHE A 104 -5.55 11.93 -3.78
C PHE A 104 -6.28 11.45 -2.53
N VAL A 105 -7.60 11.36 -2.60
CA VAL A 105 -8.44 10.87 -1.51
C VAL A 105 -9.45 9.84 -2.01
N VAL A 106 -9.64 8.80 -1.20
CA VAL A 106 -10.70 7.80 -1.35
C VAL A 106 -11.53 7.79 -0.07
N PRO A 107 -12.67 8.52 0.00
CA PRO A 107 -13.59 8.42 1.11
C PRO A 107 -14.27 7.05 1.15
N ARG A 108 -14.33 6.45 2.35
CA ARG A 108 -15.03 5.19 2.61
C ARG A 108 -16.37 5.53 3.25
N LEU A 109 -17.45 5.48 2.43
CA LEU A 109 -18.75 6.09 2.79
C LEU A 109 -19.55 5.27 3.80
N GLY A 110 -19.24 4.00 3.97
CA GLY A 110 -20.11 3.08 4.68
C GLY A 110 -21.35 2.71 3.86
N PRO A 111 -22.53 2.59 4.45
CA PRO A 111 -23.01 3.14 5.75
C PRO A 111 -22.48 2.43 7.00
N TRP A 112 -21.97 1.21 6.86
CA TRP A 112 -21.27 0.47 7.91
C TRP A 112 -19.78 0.41 7.58
N SER A 113 -18.93 0.70 8.56
CA SER A 113 -17.50 0.89 8.36
C SER A 113 -16.64 -0.13 9.10
N HIS A 114 -17.16 -0.79 10.15
CA HIS A 114 -16.37 -1.49 11.17
C HIS A 114 -15.39 -0.52 11.86
N GLY A 115 -14.11 -0.59 11.56
CA GLY A 115 -13.08 0.33 12.07
C GLY A 115 -13.02 0.40 13.59
N GLU A 116 -13.46 -0.67 14.29
CA GLU A 116 -13.64 -0.77 15.73
C GLU A 116 -14.41 0.45 16.31
N ALA A 117 -15.30 1.00 15.51
CA ALA A 117 -16.27 1.99 15.96
C ALA A 117 -17.50 1.28 16.54
N ARG A 118 -18.17 1.95 17.49
CA ARG A 118 -19.43 1.46 18.06
C ARG A 118 -20.42 1.10 16.96
N ASN A 119 -20.96 -0.12 17.02
CA ASN A 119 -21.92 -0.65 16.04
C ASN A 119 -21.40 -0.58 14.59
N GLY A 120 -20.09 -0.69 14.37
CA GLY A 120 -19.48 -0.54 13.06
C GLY A 120 -19.68 0.83 12.42
N GLY A 121 -19.95 1.86 13.23
CA GLY A 121 -20.26 3.21 12.79
C GLY A 121 -21.77 3.49 12.62
N THR A 122 -22.63 2.48 12.74
CA THR A 122 -24.10 2.68 12.69
C THR A 122 -24.60 3.42 13.94
N PRO A 123 -25.39 4.50 13.82
CA PRO A 123 -25.93 5.21 14.96
C PRO A 123 -26.84 4.34 15.84
N ASP A 124 -26.77 4.50 17.18
CA ASP A 124 -27.60 3.74 18.12
C ASP A 124 -29.11 3.90 17.88
N TRP A 125 -29.56 5.10 17.48
CA TRP A 125 -30.97 5.37 17.20
C TRP A 125 -31.50 4.57 16.01
N ILE A 126 -30.65 4.14 15.06
CA ILE A 126 -31.02 3.19 13.98
C ILE A 126 -31.32 1.81 14.58
N LEU A 127 -30.40 1.30 15.39
CA LEU A 127 -30.51 -0.06 15.97
C LEU A 127 -31.63 -0.17 17.02
N GLN A 128 -32.04 0.95 17.61
CA GLN A 128 -33.16 1.01 18.55
C GLN A 128 -34.54 0.96 17.87
N LYS A 129 -34.60 1.11 16.54
CA LYS A 129 -35.87 1.06 15.81
C LYS A 129 -36.35 -0.39 15.67
N LYS A 130 -37.54 -0.64 16.22
CA LYS A 130 -38.17 -1.97 16.09
C LYS A 130 -38.40 -2.32 14.61
N TYR A 131 -38.12 -3.57 14.26
CA TYR A 131 -38.35 -4.15 12.93
C TYR A 131 -37.48 -3.57 11.81
N LEU A 132 -36.55 -2.68 12.10
CA LEU A 132 -35.54 -2.25 11.13
C LEU A 132 -34.43 -3.31 11.07
N LYS A 133 -34.04 -3.71 9.86
CA LYS A 133 -32.87 -4.54 9.62
C LYS A 133 -31.81 -3.69 8.94
N ASP A 134 -30.76 -3.36 9.67
CA ASP A 134 -29.59 -2.67 9.14
C ASP A 134 -28.80 -3.53 8.14
N ARG A 135 -27.88 -2.93 7.41
CA ARG A 135 -27.04 -3.59 6.40
C ARG A 135 -27.85 -4.51 5.47
N SER A 136 -28.99 -4.03 4.99
CA SER A 136 -29.90 -4.80 4.16
C SER A 136 -30.75 -3.93 3.24
N ASN A 137 -31.58 -4.55 2.41
CA ASN A 137 -32.55 -3.84 1.55
C ASN A 137 -33.87 -3.53 2.27
N ASP A 138 -33.87 -3.45 3.61
CA ASP A 138 -35.01 -2.95 4.38
C ASP A 138 -35.30 -1.50 3.95
N VAL A 139 -36.55 -1.23 3.56
CA VAL A 139 -36.95 0.07 3.00
C VAL A 139 -36.78 1.23 4.00
N VAL A 140 -36.98 0.97 5.29
CA VAL A 140 -36.81 1.99 6.32
C VAL A 140 -35.33 2.31 6.49
N TYR A 141 -34.47 1.30 6.53
CA TYR A 141 -33.01 1.47 6.55
C TYR A 141 -32.53 2.23 5.33
N GLN A 142 -32.98 1.83 4.14
CA GLN A 142 -32.64 2.49 2.89
C GLN A 142 -32.97 3.98 2.88
N ASN A 143 -34.11 4.40 3.46
CA ASN A 143 -34.47 5.82 3.54
C ASN A 143 -33.49 6.61 4.42
N TYR A 144 -32.97 6.02 5.50
CA TYR A 144 -31.96 6.66 6.33
C TYR A 144 -30.61 6.73 5.62
N VAL A 145 -30.21 5.69 4.91
CA VAL A 145 -28.97 5.69 4.12
C VAL A 145 -29.04 6.72 3.00
N LYS A 146 -30.16 6.85 2.27
CA LYS A 146 -30.34 7.91 1.27
C LYS A 146 -30.12 9.30 1.85
N ARG A 147 -30.68 9.56 3.03
CA ARG A 147 -30.47 10.84 3.73
C ARG A 147 -29.00 11.05 4.09
N TYR A 148 -28.32 10.02 4.60
CA TYR A 148 -26.91 10.09 4.95
C TYR A 148 -26.04 10.33 3.71
N PHE A 149 -26.26 9.60 2.62
CA PHE A 149 -25.51 9.78 1.37
C PHE A 149 -25.75 11.16 0.73
N ALA A 150 -26.96 11.73 0.85
CA ALA A 150 -27.24 13.09 0.39
C ALA A 150 -26.41 14.13 1.18
N GLN A 151 -26.23 13.93 2.49
CA GLN A 151 -25.38 14.80 3.31
C GLN A 151 -23.90 14.67 2.92
N ILE A 152 -23.41 13.46 2.72
CA ILE A 152 -22.05 13.22 2.24
C ILE A 152 -21.84 13.88 0.87
N ALA A 153 -22.75 13.68 -0.08
CA ALA A 153 -22.67 14.25 -1.42
C ALA A 153 -22.52 15.77 -1.40
N ASN A 154 -23.22 16.45 -0.48
CA ASN A 154 -23.08 17.89 -0.27
C ASN A 154 -21.66 18.28 0.17
N GLN A 155 -21.01 17.46 1.01
CA GLN A 155 -19.62 17.70 1.44
C GLN A 155 -18.62 17.45 0.29
N LEU A 156 -18.88 16.45 -0.56
CA LEU A 156 -17.97 16.05 -1.64
C LEU A 156 -18.12 16.86 -2.92
N LYS A 157 -19.19 17.63 -3.07
CA LYS A 157 -19.51 18.40 -4.29
C LYS A 157 -18.35 19.29 -4.74
N GLY A 158 -17.90 19.11 -6.00
CA GLY A 158 -16.80 19.86 -6.61
C GLY A 158 -15.41 19.44 -6.12
N LEU A 159 -15.29 18.32 -5.39
CA LEU A 159 -13.99 17.78 -4.94
C LEU A 159 -13.56 16.54 -5.72
N TYR A 160 -14.34 16.07 -6.69
CA TYR A 160 -13.95 14.94 -7.54
C TYR A 160 -12.83 15.34 -8.50
N TYR A 161 -11.92 14.42 -8.76
CA TYR A 161 -10.77 14.69 -9.63
C TYR A 161 -11.17 15.13 -11.02
N LYS A 162 -12.24 14.55 -11.58
CA LYS A 162 -12.82 14.95 -12.87
C LYS A 162 -13.29 16.42 -12.90
N ASP A 163 -13.64 16.99 -11.74
CA ASP A 163 -14.15 18.37 -11.58
C ASP A 163 -13.06 19.34 -11.09
N GLY A 164 -11.81 18.90 -11.01
CA GLY A 164 -10.68 19.71 -10.54
C GLY A 164 -10.27 19.49 -9.08
N GLY A 165 -10.97 18.62 -8.35
CA GLY A 165 -10.61 18.19 -7.00
C GLY A 165 -9.57 17.05 -6.97
N ASN A 166 -9.59 16.25 -5.91
CA ASN A 166 -8.64 15.18 -5.67
C ASN A 166 -9.27 13.83 -5.25
N ILE A 167 -10.61 13.72 -5.26
CA ILE A 167 -11.29 12.43 -5.00
C ILE A 167 -11.22 11.59 -6.28
N ILE A 168 -10.60 10.42 -6.20
CA ILE A 168 -10.40 9.50 -7.34
C ILE A 168 -11.22 8.22 -7.25
N GLY A 169 -11.91 8.01 -6.16
CA GLY A 169 -12.78 6.86 -5.93
C GLY A 169 -13.50 6.97 -4.60
N ILE A 170 -14.42 6.07 -4.36
CA ILE A 170 -15.10 5.91 -3.06
C ILE A 170 -15.24 4.42 -2.74
N GLN A 171 -15.40 4.11 -1.46
CA GLN A 171 -15.75 2.76 -1.03
C GLN A 171 -17.17 2.75 -0.49
N LEU A 172 -17.92 1.71 -0.88
CA LEU A 172 -19.25 1.38 -0.38
C LEU A 172 -19.16 0.18 0.55
N GLU A 173 -19.83 0.25 1.70
CA GLU A 173 -19.84 -0.80 2.72
C GLU A 173 -18.44 -1.21 3.19
N ASN A 174 -18.35 -2.18 4.03
CA ASN A 174 -17.09 -2.80 4.45
C ASN A 174 -17.33 -4.24 4.86
N GLU A 175 -16.57 -5.17 4.30
CA GLU A 175 -16.63 -6.60 4.64
C GLU A 175 -18.08 -7.10 4.67
N TYR A 176 -18.80 -6.87 3.59
CA TYR A 176 -20.18 -7.30 3.44
C TYR A 176 -20.22 -8.71 2.83
N TRP A 177 -20.24 -9.70 3.68
CA TRP A 177 -19.99 -11.11 3.37
C TRP A 177 -21.26 -11.97 3.29
N TYR A 178 -22.13 -11.62 2.38
CA TYR A 178 -23.31 -12.43 2.10
C TYR A 178 -23.25 -13.07 0.69
N GLY A 179 -22.05 -13.18 0.11
CA GLY A 179 -21.88 -13.74 -1.22
C GLY A 179 -22.83 -13.13 -2.23
N LYS A 180 -23.38 -13.95 -3.10
CA LYS A 180 -24.34 -13.50 -4.13
C LYS A 180 -25.64 -12.91 -3.57
N GLU A 181 -26.07 -13.37 -2.41
CA GLU A 181 -27.29 -12.87 -1.77
C GLU A 181 -27.15 -11.41 -1.31
N GLY A 182 -25.93 -10.97 -1.07
CA GLY A 182 -25.63 -9.59 -0.68
C GLY A 182 -25.45 -8.62 -1.86
N GLU A 183 -25.25 -9.12 -3.09
CA GLU A 183 -25.02 -8.28 -4.27
C GLU A 183 -26.09 -7.20 -4.47
N PRO A 184 -27.41 -7.48 -4.31
CA PRO A 184 -28.44 -6.45 -4.46
C PRO A 184 -28.33 -5.29 -3.50
N HIS A 185 -27.75 -5.49 -2.30
CA HIS A 185 -27.52 -4.41 -1.34
C HIS A 185 -26.39 -3.49 -1.81
N ILE A 186 -25.25 -4.06 -2.21
CA ILE A 186 -24.12 -3.28 -2.76
C ILE A 186 -24.53 -2.53 -4.02
N GLN A 187 -25.30 -3.18 -4.91
CA GLN A 187 -25.82 -2.52 -6.11
C GLN A 187 -26.71 -1.32 -5.76
N TRP A 188 -27.62 -1.50 -4.79
CA TRP A 188 -28.49 -0.45 -4.33
C TRP A 188 -27.70 0.73 -3.72
N LEU A 189 -26.64 0.47 -2.96
CA LEU A 189 -25.76 1.51 -2.42
C LEU A 189 -25.07 2.29 -3.54
N LYS A 190 -24.59 1.61 -4.58
CA LYS A 190 -24.01 2.23 -5.76
C LYS A 190 -25.03 3.13 -6.47
N ASP A 191 -26.22 2.61 -6.75
CA ASP A 191 -27.28 3.36 -7.42
C ASP A 191 -27.65 4.62 -6.61
N THR A 192 -27.77 4.47 -5.29
CA THR A 192 -28.04 5.59 -4.37
C THR A 192 -26.90 6.63 -4.38
N ALA A 193 -25.65 6.21 -4.45
CA ALA A 193 -24.51 7.12 -4.57
C ALA A 193 -24.57 7.89 -5.89
N LEU A 194 -24.85 7.22 -7.02
CA LEU A 194 -25.01 7.85 -8.34
C LEU A 194 -26.20 8.83 -8.37
N GLU A 195 -27.36 8.46 -7.79
CA GLU A 195 -28.53 9.34 -7.66
C GLU A 195 -28.20 10.65 -6.92
N ASN A 196 -27.26 10.61 -5.98
CA ASN A 196 -26.76 11.78 -5.26
C ASN A 196 -25.61 12.51 -5.96
N GLY A 197 -25.23 12.11 -7.18
CA GLY A 197 -24.15 12.73 -7.95
C GLY A 197 -22.74 12.31 -7.53
N ILE A 198 -22.61 11.26 -6.73
CA ILE A 198 -21.31 10.63 -6.40
C ILE A 198 -20.97 9.68 -7.55
N ASP A 199 -20.34 10.21 -8.59
CA ASP A 199 -20.06 9.50 -9.84
C ASP A 199 -18.53 9.44 -10.07
N VAL A 200 -17.89 8.48 -9.45
CA VAL A 200 -16.45 8.15 -9.47
C VAL A 200 -16.27 6.64 -9.38
N PRO A 201 -15.10 6.06 -9.65
CA PRO A 201 -14.83 4.65 -9.41
C PRO A 201 -15.24 4.21 -8.00
N MET A 202 -16.00 3.11 -7.92
CA MET A 202 -16.54 2.60 -6.67
C MET A 202 -15.91 1.26 -6.31
N TYR A 203 -15.50 1.15 -5.07
CA TYR A 203 -14.83 -0.01 -4.49
C TYR A 203 -15.69 -0.61 -3.37
N THR A 204 -15.43 -1.86 -3.04
CA THR A 204 -15.89 -2.47 -1.79
C THR A 204 -14.80 -3.35 -1.22
N VAL A 205 -14.64 -3.34 0.10
CA VAL A 205 -13.69 -4.23 0.78
C VAL A 205 -14.31 -5.59 0.92
N THR A 206 -13.65 -6.57 0.38
CA THR A 206 -14.06 -7.97 0.53
C THR A 206 -13.23 -8.67 1.58
N GLY A 207 -11.94 -8.40 1.64
CA GLY A 207 -10.99 -9.05 2.55
C GLY A 207 -10.96 -10.57 2.43
N TRP A 208 -12.10 -11.15 2.09
CA TRP A 208 -12.45 -12.57 2.01
C TRP A 208 -13.16 -12.90 0.71
N GLY A 209 -13.12 -14.17 0.32
CA GLY A 209 -13.64 -14.63 -0.95
C GLY A 209 -15.17 -14.68 -1.09
N ASP A 210 -15.92 -14.55 0.01
CA ASP A 210 -17.39 -14.49 0.02
C ASP A 210 -17.99 -13.10 0.16
N GLY A 211 -17.14 -12.07 0.04
CA GLY A 211 -17.58 -10.68 -0.05
C GLY A 211 -18.57 -10.47 -1.19
N SER A 212 -19.63 -9.69 -0.92
CA SER A 212 -20.67 -9.42 -1.92
C SER A 212 -20.19 -8.42 -2.96
N VAL A 213 -19.98 -8.86 -4.19
CA VAL A 213 -19.47 -8.04 -5.31
C VAL A 213 -20.39 -8.20 -6.51
N PRO A 214 -21.35 -7.28 -6.74
CA PRO A 214 -22.15 -7.30 -7.96
C PRO A 214 -21.23 -7.24 -9.18
N PRO A 215 -21.38 -8.19 -10.14
CA PRO A 215 -20.42 -8.38 -11.22
C PRO A 215 -20.19 -7.13 -12.06
N PHE A 216 -18.94 -6.65 -12.09
CA PHE A 216 -18.47 -5.48 -12.83
C PHE A 216 -19.04 -4.12 -12.39
N GLU A 217 -19.80 -4.08 -11.30
CA GLU A 217 -20.40 -2.85 -10.79
C GLU A 217 -19.49 -2.11 -9.79
N VAL A 218 -18.72 -2.84 -9.01
CA VAL A 218 -17.74 -2.32 -8.04
C VAL A 218 -16.43 -3.09 -8.13
N ILE A 219 -15.35 -2.50 -7.66
CA ILE A 219 -14.03 -3.13 -7.62
C ILE A 219 -13.83 -3.76 -6.24
N PRO A 220 -13.54 -5.08 -6.16
CA PRO A 220 -13.20 -5.72 -4.91
C PRO A 220 -11.81 -5.29 -4.44
N LEU A 221 -11.64 -5.01 -3.14
CA LEU A 221 -10.37 -4.74 -2.49
C LEU A 221 -10.05 -5.85 -1.49
N TRP A 222 -8.79 -6.21 -1.39
CA TRP A 222 -8.32 -7.26 -0.48
C TRP A 222 -7.49 -6.67 0.67
N GLY A 223 -7.30 -7.47 1.71
CA GLY A 223 -6.52 -7.09 2.88
C GLY A 223 -5.68 -8.23 3.42
N GLY A 224 -4.97 -7.96 4.51
CA GLY A 224 -4.19 -8.95 5.23
C GLY A 224 -3.41 -8.35 6.38
N TYR A 225 -3.32 -9.11 7.46
CA TYR A 225 -2.56 -8.74 8.65
C TYR A 225 -1.50 -9.79 8.95
N ALA A 226 -0.43 -9.38 9.62
CA ALA A 226 0.64 -10.28 10.03
C ALA A 226 0.17 -11.29 11.10
N ASP A 227 -0.87 -10.93 11.83
CA ASP A 227 -1.49 -11.73 12.87
C ASP A 227 -2.96 -11.36 13.01
N ALA A 228 -3.73 -12.20 13.71
CA ALA A 228 -5.16 -12.05 13.96
C ALA A 228 -5.41 -11.83 15.46
N PRO A 229 -5.42 -10.60 15.99
CA PRO A 229 -5.57 -10.35 17.43
C PRO A 229 -6.93 -10.78 17.99
N TRP A 230 -7.92 -10.95 17.13
CA TRP A 230 -9.25 -11.43 17.46
C TRP A 230 -9.32 -12.91 17.79
N VAL A 231 -8.34 -13.75 17.43
CA VAL A 231 -8.25 -15.14 17.88
C VAL A 231 -7.57 -15.23 19.24
N GLU A 232 -7.94 -16.23 20.06
CA GLU A 232 -7.41 -16.37 21.42
C GLU A 232 -5.91 -16.67 21.45
N HIS A 233 -5.44 -17.50 20.52
CA HIS A 233 -4.03 -17.91 20.45
C HIS A 233 -3.68 -18.42 19.05
N VAL A 234 -2.38 -18.37 18.72
CA VAL A 234 -1.85 -18.92 17.48
C VAL A 234 -1.71 -20.44 17.62
N GLY A 235 -2.32 -21.19 16.72
CA GLY A 235 -2.12 -22.64 16.62
C GLY A 235 -0.73 -22.97 16.02
N LYS A 236 -0.28 -24.21 16.22
CA LYS A 236 1.01 -24.67 15.65
C LYS A 236 0.99 -24.71 14.12
N GLU A 237 -0.19 -24.92 13.54
CA GLU A 237 -0.41 -24.94 12.09
C GLU A 237 -0.63 -23.55 11.48
N TYR A 238 -0.59 -22.50 12.28
CA TYR A 238 -0.80 -21.15 11.79
C TYR A 238 0.34 -20.74 10.86
N GLN A 239 0.01 -20.65 9.59
CA GLN A 239 0.93 -20.25 8.52
C GLN A 239 0.38 -18.99 7.87
N PRO A 240 0.99 -17.82 8.10
CA PRO A 240 0.47 -16.59 7.52
C PRO A 240 0.64 -16.59 5.99
N GLY A 241 -0.40 -16.90 5.25
CA GLY A 241 -0.44 -16.88 3.79
C GLY A 241 -0.10 -15.52 3.18
N ASN A 242 -0.16 -14.47 3.97
CA ASN A 242 0.22 -13.12 3.57
C ASN A 242 1.70 -12.94 3.19
N PHE A 243 2.57 -13.85 3.62
CA PHE A 243 4.00 -13.82 3.27
C PHE A 243 4.34 -14.73 2.08
N LEU A 244 3.34 -15.24 1.38
CA LEU A 244 3.51 -16.13 0.24
C LEU A 244 3.22 -15.41 -1.08
N PHE A 245 4.00 -15.72 -2.12
CA PHE A 245 3.60 -15.39 -3.48
C PHE A 245 2.54 -16.38 -3.94
N ASP A 246 1.37 -15.88 -4.27
CA ASP A 246 0.25 -16.68 -4.72
C ASP A 246 -0.64 -15.89 -5.69
N SER A 247 -1.25 -16.59 -6.63
CA SER A 247 -2.31 -16.02 -7.50
C SER A 247 -3.63 -15.87 -6.76
N PHE A 248 -3.82 -16.58 -5.66
CA PHE A 248 -4.97 -16.45 -4.79
C PHE A 248 -4.87 -15.17 -3.95
N ARG A 249 -5.87 -14.32 -4.04
CA ARG A 249 -5.80 -12.94 -3.50
C ARG A 249 -6.27 -12.82 -2.07
N ASP A 250 -7.10 -13.75 -1.63
CA ASP A 250 -7.62 -13.79 -0.28
C ASP A 250 -6.56 -14.21 0.73
N ASN A 251 -6.78 -13.77 1.95
CA ASN A 251 -5.95 -14.11 3.06
C ASN A 251 -6.69 -15.06 4.01
N GLU A 252 -6.25 -16.29 4.03
CA GLU A 252 -6.79 -17.33 4.91
C GLU A 252 -6.57 -17.05 6.40
N ASN A 253 -5.84 -16.01 6.76
CA ASN A 253 -5.55 -15.65 8.15
C ASN A 253 -6.48 -14.59 8.73
N ILE A 254 -7.26 -13.93 7.90
CA ILE A 254 -8.20 -12.94 8.39
C ILE A 254 -9.44 -13.68 8.90
N GLY A 255 -9.78 -13.44 10.16
CA GLY A 255 -11.04 -13.87 10.73
C GLY A 255 -11.15 -15.33 11.07
N ASN A 256 -10.15 -16.13 10.96
CA ASN A 256 -10.14 -17.55 11.34
C ASN A 256 -11.20 -18.45 10.68
N ASP A 257 -11.86 -17.96 9.70
CA ASP A 257 -13.06 -18.48 9.15
C ASP A 257 -12.86 -18.81 7.71
N GLN A 258 -11.71 -18.79 7.42
CA GLN A 258 -10.98 -19.28 6.31
C GLN A 258 -11.86 -19.80 5.22
N ILE A 259 -12.03 -18.92 4.28
CA ILE A 259 -12.68 -19.29 3.04
C ILE A 259 -11.71 -20.17 2.28
N LYS A 260 -12.16 -21.33 1.98
CA LYS A 260 -11.42 -22.23 1.12
C LYS A 260 -11.48 -21.69 -0.29
N ARG A 261 -10.38 -21.87 -1.05
CA ARG A 261 -10.27 -21.42 -2.46
C ARG A 261 -11.46 -21.83 -3.32
N GLN A 262 -12.06 -22.98 -3.04
CA GLN A 262 -13.24 -23.49 -3.74
C GLN A 262 -14.54 -22.74 -3.43
N ASP A 263 -14.58 -21.97 -2.36
CA ASP A 263 -15.77 -21.25 -1.92
C ASP A 263 -15.87 -19.87 -2.57
N VAL A 264 -14.83 -19.44 -3.29
CA VAL A 264 -14.80 -18.16 -3.98
C VAL A 264 -15.62 -18.23 -5.26
N TYR A 265 -16.62 -17.38 -5.38
CA TYR A 265 -17.53 -17.36 -6.51
C TYR A 265 -17.21 -16.32 -7.58
N MET A 266 -16.38 -15.31 -7.27
CA MET A 266 -16.05 -14.27 -8.22
C MET A 266 -14.87 -14.64 -9.12
N THR A 267 -14.84 -14.10 -10.33
CA THR A 267 -13.77 -14.29 -11.30
C THR A 267 -12.74 -13.19 -11.13
N TYR A 268 -11.75 -13.38 -10.24
CA TYR A 268 -10.78 -12.32 -9.94
C TYR A 268 -10.00 -11.82 -11.14
N GLU A 269 -9.70 -12.65 -12.13
CA GLU A 269 -8.89 -12.30 -13.29
C GLU A 269 -9.49 -11.16 -14.11
N LYS A 270 -10.78 -10.90 -13.91
CA LYS A 270 -11.49 -9.77 -14.53
C LYS A 270 -11.38 -8.47 -13.74
N TYR A 271 -10.76 -8.49 -12.57
CA TYR A 271 -10.57 -7.32 -11.72
C TYR A 271 -9.08 -7.10 -11.47
N PRO A 272 -8.63 -5.84 -11.27
CA PRO A 272 -7.27 -5.62 -10.81
C PRO A 272 -7.06 -6.20 -9.41
N PHE A 273 -5.85 -6.63 -9.11
CA PHE A 273 -5.48 -6.98 -7.75
C PHE A 273 -5.14 -5.70 -6.99
N PHE A 274 -6.07 -5.20 -6.21
CA PHE A 274 -5.92 -4.02 -5.36
C PHE A 274 -6.06 -4.38 -3.90
N THR A 275 -5.22 -3.80 -3.04
CA THR A 275 -5.34 -3.96 -1.58
C THR A 275 -5.77 -2.65 -0.93
N CYS A 276 -6.37 -2.72 0.26
CA CYS A 276 -6.74 -1.54 1.05
C CYS A 276 -6.48 -1.74 2.55
N GLU A 277 -6.39 -2.97 3.01
CA GLU A 277 -6.25 -3.28 4.43
C GLU A 277 -5.05 -4.18 4.71
N MET A 278 -3.89 -3.80 4.19
CA MET A 278 -2.63 -4.46 4.57
C MET A 278 -2.07 -3.81 5.84
N GLY A 279 -1.96 -4.58 6.92
CA GLY A 279 -1.50 -4.07 8.20
C GLY A 279 0.01 -3.89 8.25
N VAL A 280 0.52 -2.66 8.40
CA VAL A 280 1.90 -2.42 8.87
C VAL A 280 2.02 -2.56 10.39
N GLY A 281 0.90 -2.57 11.06
CA GLY A 281 0.66 -2.87 12.45
C GLY A 281 -0.64 -3.64 12.58
N VAL A 282 -1.11 -3.82 13.81
CA VAL A 282 -2.40 -4.42 14.11
C VAL A 282 -2.88 -3.96 15.48
N GLN A 283 -4.20 -3.84 15.65
CA GLN A 283 -4.78 -3.47 16.92
C GLN A 283 -4.53 -4.55 17.98
N ASN A 284 -4.10 -4.13 19.16
CA ASN A 284 -4.04 -4.99 20.32
C ASN A 284 -5.43 -5.21 20.94
N THR A 285 -5.65 -6.39 21.46
CA THR A 285 -6.80 -6.71 22.28
C THR A 285 -6.39 -6.95 23.75
N TYR A 286 -7.32 -6.87 24.68
CA TYR A 286 -6.99 -7.15 26.09
C TYR A 286 -6.61 -8.60 26.35
N HIS A 287 -7.12 -9.53 25.57
CA HIS A 287 -6.80 -10.95 25.70
C HIS A 287 -5.53 -11.34 24.92
N ARG A 288 -5.13 -10.54 23.91
CA ARG A 288 -3.95 -10.83 23.09
C ARG A 288 -3.23 -9.55 22.69
N ARG A 289 -2.05 -9.34 23.27
CA ARG A 289 -1.22 -8.15 23.05
C ARG A 289 -0.03 -8.51 22.17
N LEU A 290 -0.21 -8.29 20.89
CA LEU A 290 0.77 -8.60 19.87
C LEU A 290 1.86 -7.52 19.80
N SER A 291 3.08 -7.94 19.48
CA SER A 291 4.14 -7.05 19.00
C SER A 291 4.38 -7.37 17.54
N ILE A 292 4.18 -6.41 16.66
CA ILE A 292 4.39 -6.56 15.23
C ILE A 292 5.84 -6.22 14.89
N ASP A 293 6.51 -7.11 14.16
CA ASP A 293 7.85 -6.86 13.67
C ASP A 293 7.81 -5.81 12.56
N PRO A 294 8.71 -4.81 12.53
CA PRO A 294 8.77 -3.83 11.45
C PRO A 294 8.90 -4.44 10.04
N LEU A 295 9.41 -5.66 9.94
CA LEU A 295 9.53 -6.38 8.67
C LEU A 295 8.21 -7.02 8.21
N ASP A 296 7.24 -7.24 9.11
CA ASP A 296 5.95 -7.86 8.77
C ASP A 296 5.23 -7.10 7.66
N GLY A 297 5.07 -5.79 7.83
CA GLY A 297 4.42 -4.94 6.82
C GLY A 297 5.14 -4.96 5.48
N LEU A 298 6.47 -4.85 5.48
CA LEU A 298 7.27 -4.90 4.25
C LEU A 298 7.18 -6.27 3.57
N GLY A 299 7.32 -7.36 4.32
CA GLY A 299 7.27 -8.72 3.80
C GLY A 299 5.92 -9.04 3.13
N MET A 300 4.81 -8.67 3.79
CA MET A 300 3.47 -8.84 3.23
C MET A 300 3.29 -8.02 1.95
N MET A 301 3.75 -6.76 1.92
CA MET A 301 3.61 -5.92 0.73
C MET A 301 4.47 -6.40 -0.43
N ILE A 302 5.67 -6.90 -0.18
CA ILE A 302 6.50 -7.55 -1.20
C ILE A 302 5.80 -8.80 -1.75
N ALA A 303 5.17 -9.62 -0.88
CA ALA A 303 4.39 -10.77 -1.31
C ALA A 303 3.22 -10.37 -2.21
N LYS A 304 2.42 -9.37 -1.82
CA LYS A 304 1.29 -8.90 -2.63
C LYS A 304 1.75 -8.24 -3.94
N LEU A 305 2.77 -7.39 -3.89
CA LEU A 305 3.32 -6.74 -5.09
C LEU A 305 3.89 -7.78 -6.06
N GLY A 306 4.68 -8.74 -5.59
CA GLY A 306 5.21 -9.83 -6.39
C GLY A 306 4.15 -10.78 -6.93
N SER A 307 2.99 -10.87 -6.28
CA SER A 307 1.82 -11.63 -6.74
C SER A 307 0.93 -10.85 -7.72
N GLY A 308 1.29 -9.61 -8.08
CA GLY A 308 0.59 -8.81 -9.09
C GLY A 308 -0.33 -7.72 -8.54
N SER A 309 -0.24 -7.39 -7.25
CA SER A 309 -1.00 -6.24 -6.72
C SER A 309 -0.55 -4.94 -7.38
N ASN A 310 -1.52 -4.14 -7.80
CA ASN A 310 -1.36 -2.85 -8.49
C ASN A 310 -1.98 -1.67 -7.73
N LEU A 311 -2.28 -1.86 -6.46
CA LEU A 311 -2.53 -0.83 -5.47
C LEU A 311 -2.06 -1.37 -4.12
N LEU A 312 -1.12 -0.68 -3.49
CA LEU A 312 -0.61 -1.02 -2.17
C LEU A 312 -1.39 -0.20 -1.11
N GLY A 313 -2.43 -0.81 -0.53
CA GLY A 313 -3.29 -0.16 0.44
C GLY A 313 -3.06 -0.65 1.86
N TYR A 314 -2.83 0.27 2.78
CA TYR A 314 -2.54 0.01 4.19
C TYR A 314 -3.69 0.37 5.11
N TYR A 315 -3.93 -0.48 6.11
CA TYR A 315 -4.83 -0.22 7.22
C TYR A 315 -4.18 -0.57 8.57
N ILE A 316 -4.08 0.32 9.52
CA ILE A 316 -4.17 1.77 9.42
C ILE A 316 -2.74 2.33 9.29
N PHE A 317 -2.53 3.39 8.50
CA PHE A 317 -1.20 3.95 8.31
C PHE A 317 -0.84 4.99 9.37
N ALA A 318 -1.83 5.76 9.83
CA ALA A 318 -1.69 6.71 10.92
C ALA A 318 -2.65 6.36 12.07
N GLY A 319 -2.08 6.08 13.23
CA GLY A 319 -2.81 5.82 14.46
C GLY A 319 -3.68 7.02 14.89
N ALA A 320 -4.71 6.74 15.67
CA ALA A 320 -5.74 7.70 16.01
C ALA A 320 -6.22 7.52 17.45
N THR A 321 -7.00 8.48 17.94
CA THR A 321 -7.67 8.44 19.24
C THR A 321 -9.18 8.29 19.02
N GLN A 322 -9.79 7.31 19.66
CA GLN A 322 -11.22 7.07 19.59
C GLN A 322 -12.01 8.32 19.98
N PHE A 323 -12.98 8.67 19.16
CA PHE A 323 -13.83 9.84 19.35
C PHE A 323 -14.84 9.62 20.49
N THR A 324 -15.07 10.62 21.32
CA THR A 324 -16.10 10.57 22.36
C THR A 324 -17.35 11.30 21.88
N GLY A 325 -18.46 10.58 21.78
CA GLY A 325 -19.76 11.14 21.43
C GLY A 325 -20.37 11.98 22.54
N LYS A 326 -21.48 12.64 22.22
CA LYS A 326 -22.26 13.46 23.17
C LYS A 326 -23.20 12.60 24.03
N LEU A 327 -23.78 11.57 23.42
CA LEU A 327 -24.72 10.66 24.08
C LEU A 327 -24.11 9.28 24.33
N TRP A 328 -23.32 8.81 23.37
CA TRP A 328 -22.76 7.47 23.37
C TRP A 328 -21.25 7.53 23.16
N SER A 329 -20.57 6.52 23.64
CA SER A 329 -19.22 6.29 23.16
C SER A 329 -19.24 5.94 21.68
N THR A 330 -18.30 6.45 20.90
CA THR A 330 -18.15 6.12 19.48
C THR A 330 -17.11 5.04 19.24
N GLU A 331 -16.41 4.59 20.28
CA GLU A 331 -15.60 3.38 20.27
C GLU A 331 -16.45 2.12 20.47
N GLU A 332 -15.92 0.98 20.12
CA GLU A 332 -16.57 -0.31 20.30
C GLU A 332 -16.55 -0.75 21.77
N GLU A 333 -17.66 -0.54 22.46
CA GLU A 333 -17.86 -0.95 23.85
C GLU A 333 -18.35 -2.41 23.93
N GLN A 334 -17.45 -3.38 23.97
CA GLN A 334 -17.77 -4.82 23.89
C GLN A 334 -18.80 -5.30 24.91
N LEU A 335 -18.80 -4.72 26.11
CA LEU A 335 -19.79 -5.08 27.14
C LEU A 335 -21.21 -4.69 26.77
N LYS A 336 -21.40 -3.63 25.97
CA LYS A 336 -22.71 -3.12 25.54
C LYS A 336 -23.14 -3.68 24.18
N THR A 337 -22.19 -3.86 23.26
CA THR A 337 -22.46 -4.34 21.89
C THR A 337 -22.41 -5.85 21.77
N GLY A 338 -21.89 -6.54 22.79
CA GLY A 338 -21.70 -7.99 22.77
C GLY A 338 -20.53 -8.48 21.92
N TYR A 339 -19.71 -7.56 21.41
CA TYR A 339 -18.50 -7.92 20.68
C TYR A 339 -17.51 -8.62 21.62
N TRP A 340 -17.01 -9.76 21.23
CA TRP A 340 -16.19 -10.63 22.08
C TRP A 340 -14.74 -10.19 22.22
N SER A 341 -14.18 -9.51 21.21
CA SER A 341 -12.79 -9.07 21.17
C SER A 341 -12.63 -7.73 21.86
N ARG A 342 -12.10 -7.74 23.08
CA ARG A 342 -11.96 -6.52 23.90
C ARG A 342 -10.82 -5.64 23.39
N LEU A 343 -11.16 -4.48 22.89
CA LEU A 343 -10.26 -3.47 22.35
C LEU A 343 -9.96 -2.37 23.37
N PRO A 344 -8.83 -1.65 23.24
CA PRO A 344 -8.57 -0.42 23.99
C PRO A 344 -9.68 0.63 23.73
N VAL A 345 -10.18 1.24 24.81
CA VAL A 345 -11.35 2.14 24.74
C VAL A 345 -11.01 3.47 24.06
N LYS A 346 -9.80 3.98 24.22
CA LYS A 346 -9.39 5.29 23.69
C LYS A 346 -8.34 5.20 22.60
N SER A 347 -7.32 4.39 22.80
CA SER A 347 -6.23 4.30 21.85
C SER A 347 -6.64 3.50 20.61
N TYR A 348 -6.48 4.09 19.46
CA TYR A 348 -6.50 3.42 18.17
C TYR A 348 -5.13 3.57 17.50
N ASP A 349 -4.07 3.33 18.29
CA ASP A 349 -2.69 3.39 17.83
C ASP A 349 -2.38 2.38 16.73
N PHE A 350 -3.00 1.20 16.82
CA PHE A 350 -2.91 0.11 15.84
C PHE A 350 -1.48 -0.36 15.55
N GLN A 351 -0.50 0.04 16.36
CA GLN A 351 0.93 -0.08 16.05
C GLN A 351 1.27 0.43 14.63
N ALA A 352 0.58 1.48 14.20
CA ALA A 352 0.65 2.05 12.86
C ALA A 352 2.03 2.60 12.52
N ALA A 353 2.29 2.80 11.24
CA ALA A 353 3.54 3.39 10.74
C ALA A 353 3.78 4.81 11.28
N ILE A 354 2.71 5.61 11.42
CA ILE A 354 2.69 6.84 12.20
C ILE A 354 1.84 6.55 13.42
N ARG A 355 2.44 6.60 14.61
CA ARG A 355 1.78 6.27 15.88
C ARG A 355 0.65 7.27 16.19
N GLU A 356 -0.23 6.93 17.13
CA GLU A 356 -1.26 7.85 17.65
C GLU A 356 -0.66 9.18 18.10
N SER A 357 0.53 9.16 18.75
CA SER A 357 1.29 10.35 19.13
C SER A 357 1.79 11.20 17.96
N GLY A 358 1.88 10.62 16.76
CA GLY A 358 2.51 11.20 15.58
C GLY A 358 3.97 10.83 15.39
N GLU A 359 4.52 10.00 16.25
CA GLU A 359 5.86 9.45 16.11
C GLU A 359 5.94 8.49 14.93
N ILE A 360 7.05 8.53 14.21
CA ILE A 360 7.34 7.62 13.09
C ILE A 360 7.92 6.31 13.65
N ALA A 361 7.24 5.20 13.35
CA ALA A 361 7.68 3.87 13.75
C ALA A 361 8.75 3.29 12.81
N GLU A 362 9.47 2.26 13.26
CA GLU A 362 10.44 1.56 12.40
C GLU A 362 9.76 0.91 11.17
N SER A 363 8.52 0.46 11.28
CA SER A 363 7.74 -0.07 10.15
C SER A 363 7.55 0.95 9.02
N TYR A 364 7.40 2.24 9.34
CA TYR A 364 7.37 3.32 8.37
C TYR A 364 8.66 3.37 7.54
N LYS A 365 9.83 3.32 8.22
CA LYS A 365 11.14 3.36 7.56
C LYS A 365 11.33 2.17 6.61
N LYS A 366 10.83 1.00 7.01
CA LYS A 366 10.89 -0.22 6.18
C LYS A 366 10.05 -0.11 4.91
N VAL A 367 8.80 0.34 4.99
CA VAL A 367 7.93 0.43 3.82
C VAL A 367 8.22 1.65 2.94
N LYS A 368 8.78 2.73 3.49
CA LYS A 368 9.14 3.96 2.76
C LYS A 368 9.99 3.69 1.51
N LYS A 369 11.04 2.88 1.63
CA LYS A 369 11.92 2.55 0.51
C LYS A 369 11.24 1.70 -0.58
N LEU A 370 10.23 0.89 -0.21
CA LEU A 370 9.38 0.20 -1.16
C LEU A 370 8.49 1.21 -1.92
N HIS A 371 7.91 2.18 -1.21
CA HIS A 371 7.05 3.19 -1.83
C HIS A 371 7.83 4.07 -2.81
N TYR A 372 9.07 4.44 -2.49
CA TYR A 372 9.92 5.20 -3.40
C TYR A 372 10.17 4.43 -4.70
N PHE A 373 10.51 3.14 -4.59
CA PHE A 373 10.64 2.25 -5.75
C PHE A 373 9.35 2.20 -6.57
N VAL A 374 8.22 1.95 -5.93
CA VAL A 374 6.93 1.82 -6.62
C VAL A 374 6.56 3.12 -7.34
N ASN A 375 6.66 4.26 -6.67
CA ASN A 375 6.32 5.57 -7.25
C ASN A 375 7.21 5.96 -8.43
N GLU A 376 8.49 5.57 -8.42
CA GLU A 376 9.43 5.85 -9.50
C GLU A 376 9.16 5.00 -10.74
N PHE A 377 8.86 3.71 -10.53
CA PHE A 377 8.77 2.71 -11.60
C PHE A 377 7.35 2.20 -11.88
N GLU A 378 6.31 2.88 -11.36
CA GLU A 378 4.91 2.46 -11.47
C GLU A 378 4.43 2.21 -12.90
N LYS A 379 4.85 3.06 -13.85
CA LYS A 379 4.42 2.98 -15.26
C LYS A 379 4.86 1.68 -15.93
N ASP A 380 6.07 1.24 -15.58
CA ASP A 380 6.63 0.01 -16.14
C ASP A 380 6.14 -1.21 -15.36
N LEU A 381 6.02 -1.09 -14.03
CA LEU A 381 5.67 -2.19 -13.15
C LEU A 381 4.17 -2.55 -13.23
N ALA A 382 3.26 -1.58 -13.33
CA ALA A 382 1.82 -1.82 -13.31
C ALA A 382 1.34 -2.79 -14.43
N PRO A 383 1.82 -2.70 -15.69
CA PRO A 383 1.44 -3.66 -16.73
C PRO A 383 2.17 -5.00 -16.65
N MET A 384 3.17 -5.18 -15.79
CA MET A 384 3.93 -6.43 -15.68
C MET A 384 3.14 -7.52 -14.96
N MET A 385 3.04 -8.69 -15.58
CA MET A 385 2.38 -9.87 -15.02
C MET A 385 3.33 -10.67 -14.13
N PRO A 386 2.84 -11.27 -13.03
CA PRO A 386 3.63 -12.13 -12.18
C PRO A 386 3.79 -13.53 -12.79
N VAL A 387 4.98 -14.09 -12.62
CA VAL A 387 5.28 -15.50 -12.80
C VAL A 387 5.79 -16.04 -11.48
N ILE A 388 5.03 -16.95 -10.89
CA ILE A 388 5.31 -17.53 -9.58
C ILE A 388 5.76 -18.99 -9.79
N PRO A 389 7.05 -19.30 -9.66
CA PRO A 389 7.52 -20.67 -9.73
C PRO A 389 6.99 -21.51 -8.57
N LYS A 390 6.93 -22.82 -8.75
CA LYS A 390 6.71 -23.74 -7.62
C LYS A 390 7.90 -23.64 -6.67
N TRP A 391 7.64 -23.57 -5.38
CA TRP A 391 8.64 -23.48 -4.33
C TRP A 391 8.40 -24.59 -3.29
N GLU A 392 9.47 -24.95 -2.57
CA GLU A 392 9.41 -25.88 -1.45
C GLU A 392 8.96 -25.11 -0.18
N GLU A 393 8.22 -25.75 0.71
CA GLU A 393 7.65 -25.15 1.91
C GLU A 393 8.67 -24.39 2.78
N ASP A 394 9.86 -24.95 2.96
CA ASP A 394 10.97 -24.33 3.69
C ASP A 394 11.94 -23.54 2.79
N GLY A 395 11.66 -23.44 1.50
CA GLY A 395 12.54 -22.82 0.52
C GLY A 395 12.40 -21.29 0.44
N LEU A 396 13.39 -20.68 -0.23
CA LEU A 396 13.30 -19.29 -0.67
C LEU A 396 12.15 -19.17 -1.68
N GLN A 397 11.22 -18.30 -1.41
CA GLN A 397 10.14 -17.99 -2.34
C GLN A 397 10.57 -16.87 -3.27
N VAL A 398 10.25 -17.02 -4.54
CA VAL A 398 10.49 -15.99 -5.56
C VAL A 398 9.30 -15.82 -6.48
N SER A 399 9.15 -14.61 -6.97
CA SER A 399 8.24 -14.26 -8.06
C SER A 399 8.95 -13.30 -9.01
N VAL A 400 8.57 -13.29 -10.27
CA VAL A 400 9.09 -12.33 -11.25
C VAL A 400 7.91 -11.62 -11.90
N ARG A 401 7.86 -10.30 -11.79
CA ARG A 401 6.97 -9.48 -12.62
C ARG A 401 7.73 -8.99 -13.85
N SER A 402 7.18 -9.17 -15.02
CA SER A 402 7.87 -8.89 -16.27
C SER A 402 6.90 -8.56 -17.41
N ASN A 403 7.37 -7.75 -18.36
CA ASN A 403 6.76 -7.57 -19.67
C ASN A 403 7.41 -8.47 -20.76
N ASN A 404 8.14 -9.50 -20.35
CA ASN A 404 8.99 -10.41 -21.13
C ASN A 404 10.35 -9.83 -21.59
N GLU A 405 10.56 -8.53 -21.59
CA GLU A 405 11.83 -7.88 -21.96
C GLU A 405 12.57 -7.37 -20.74
N THR A 406 11.85 -6.75 -19.83
CA THR A 406 12.34 -6.25 -18.55
C THR A 406 11.50 -6.78 -17.41
N GLY A 407 12.01 -6.74 -16.20
CA GLY A 407 11.23 -7.16 -15.04
C GLY A 407 11.90 -6.91 -13.70
N TYR A 408 11.25 -7.40 -12.67
CA TYR A 408 11.73 -7.36 -11.29
C TYR A 408 11.51 -8.71 -10.64
N MET A 409 12.54 -9.22 -9.97
CA MET A 409 12.48 -10.42 -9.15
C MET A 409 12.19 -10.02 -7.70
N PHE A 410 11.16 -10.61 -7.15
CA PHE A 410 10.76 -10.49 -5.75
C PHE A 410 11.20 -11.76 -5.01
N GLY A 411 11.76 -11.60 -3.82
CA GLY A 411 12.18 -12.75 -3.02
C GLY A 411 11.81 -12.58 -1.55
N ILE A 412 11.40 -13.68 -0.92
CA ILE A 412 11.03 -13.74 0.49
C ILE A 412 11.63 -15.01 1.12
N ASN A 413 12.52 -14.82 2.09
CA ASN A 413 12.95 -15.84 3.04
C ASN A 413 12.59 -15.38 4.46
N TYR A 414 11.30 -15.11 4.66
CA TYR A 414 10.73 -14.60 5.89
C TYR A 414 9.33 -15.19 6.13
N SER A 415 9.02 -15.48 7.36
CA SER A 415 7.66 -15.76 7.82
C SER A 415 7.55 -15.44 9.30
N ARG A 416 6.49 -14.76 9.71
CA ARG A 416 6.22 -14.50 11.11
C ARG A 416 6.06 -15.83 11.87
N TYR A 417 6.65 -15.93 13.07
CA TYR A 417 6.66 -17.11 13.95
C TYR A 417 7.35 -18.37 13.41
N HIS A 418 7.74 -18.40 12.16
CA HIS A 418 8.37 -19.54 11.53
C HIS A 418 9.74 -19.15 10.95
N PRO A 419 10.80 -19.10 11.78
CA PRO A 419 12.14 -18.76 11.30
C PRO A 419 12.54 -19.64 10.12
N LYS A 420 12.96 -19.03 9.03
CA LYS A 420 13.36 -19.71 7.81
C LYS A 420 14.82 -20.13 7.88
N LYS A 421 15.13 -21.28 7.31
CA LYS A 421 16.53 -21.72 7.15
C LYS A 421 17.26 -20.82 6.17
N ALA A 422 18.55 -20.56 6.45
CA ALA A 422 19.43 -19.91 5.50
C ALA A 422 19.59 -20.79 4.25
N GLN A 423 19.34 -20.22 3.09
CA GLN A 423 19.53 -20.88 1.78
C GLN A 423 20.94 -20.58 1.27
N LYS A 424 21.76 -21.61 1.07
CA LYS A 424 23.17 -21.46 0.70
C LYS A 424 23.40 -21.61 -0.80
N SER A 425 24.39 -20.89 -1.31
CA SER A 425 24.82 -20.98 -2.71
C SER A 425 23.71 -20.71 -3.72
N VAL A 426 22.80 -19.81 -3.37
CA VAL A 426 21.66 -19.45 -4.23
C VAL A 426 22.13 -18.75 -5.49
N LYS A 427 21.65 -19.23 -6.63
CA LYS A 427 21.80 -18.64 -7.96
C LYS A 427 20.46 -18.67 -8.67
N PHE A 428 20.27 -17.73 -9.55
CA PHE A 428 19.03 -17.63 -10.33
C PHE A 428 19.30 -17.77 -11.82
N GLU A 429 18.36 -18.39 -12.52
CA GLU A 429 18.28 -18.39 -13.95
C GLU A 429 16.91 -17.85 -14.37
N VAL A 430 16.91 -16.71 -15.08
CA VAL A 430 15.70 -16.07 -15.53
C VAL A 430 15.74 -15.91 -17.04
N LYS A 431 14.75 -16.49 -17.72
CA LYS A 431 14.59 -16.38 -19.16
C LYS A 431 13.65 -15.23 -19.47
N LEU A 432 14.16 -14.18 -20.10
CA LEU A 432 13.40 -13.16 -20.79
C LEU A 432 13.30 -13.51 -22.28
N LYS A 433 12.53 -12.75 -23.07
CA LYS A 433 12.27 -13.05 -24.49
C LYS A 433 13.54 -13.43 -25.27
N ASP A 434 14.55 -12.57 -25.25
CA ASP A 434 15.76 -12.74 -26.06
C ASP A 434 17.04 -12.85 -25.19
N LYS A 435 16.89 -12.97 -23.88
CA LYS A 435 18.00 -12.95 -22.93
C LYS A 435 17.84 -13.97 -21.82
N MET A 436 18.92 -14.68 -21.54
CA MET A 436 19.03 -15.57 -20.38
C MET A 436 19.94 -14.88 -19.35
N LEU A 437 19.38 -14.56 -18.20
CA LEU A 437 20.13 -14.01 -17.07
C LEU A 437 20.49 -15.11 -16.10
N ARG A 438 21.80 -15.26 -15.79
CA ARG A 438 22.32 -16.18 -14.78
C ARG A 438 23.10 -15.38 -13.76
N PHE A 439 22.61 -15.31 -12.54
CA PHE A 439 23.20 -14.47 -11.49
C PHE A 439 22.87 -14.98 -10.07
N PRO A 440 23.64 -14.54 -9.07
CA PRO A 440 24.95 -13.92 -9.20
C PRO A 440 25.99 -14.91 -9.73
N GLN A 441 27.16 -14.43 -10.19
CA GLN A 441 28.24 -15.30 -10.68
C GLN A 441 28.67 -16.33 -9.62
N LYS A 442 28.80 -15.88 -8.37
CA LYS A 442 29.02 -16.74 -7.21
C LYS A 442 27.74 -16.85 -6.41
N GLY A 443 27.36 -18.08 -6.05
CA GLY A 443 26.20 -18.31 -5.21
C GLY A 443 26.28 -17.51 -3.89
N VAL A 444 25.17 -16.95 -3.49
CA VAL A 444 25.02 -16.13 -2.26
C VAL A 444 24.23 -16.89 -1.21
N GLU A 445 24.35 -16.47 0.04
CA GLU A 445 23.55 -16.98 1.13
C GLU A 445 22.36 -16.04 1.41
N MET A 446 21.15 -16.61 1.43
CA MET A 446 19.91 -15.91 1.81
C MET A 446 19.57 -16.27 3.24
N GLN A 447 19.85 -15.39 4.16
CA GLN A 447 19.54 -15.55 5.59
C GLN A 447 18.04 -15.54 5.85
N ASP A 448 17.62 -16.02 7.02
CA ASP A 448 16.29 -15.73 7.54
C ASP A 448 16.01 -14.22 7.54
N SER A 449 14.76 -13.84 7.41
CA SER A 449 14.32 -12.44 7.38
C SER A 449 14.87 -11.63 6.21
N THR A 450 15.21 -12.30 5.12
CA THR A 450 15.61 -11.65 3.86
C THR A 450 14.38 -11.41 2.98
N VAL A 451 14.19 -10.16 2.55
CA VAL A 451 13.22 -9.77 1.53
C VAL A 451 13.91 -8.85 0.52
N PHE A 452 13.57 -8.97 -0.76
CA PHE A 452 14.21 -8.16 -1.79
C PHE A 452 13.36 -7.97 -3.04
N ILE A 453 13.68 -6.92 -3.81
CA ILE A 453 13.20 -6.67 -5.17
C ILE A 453 14.42 -6.33 -6.03
N TRP A 454 14.77 -7.20 -6.96
CA TRP A 454 15.93 -7.04 -7.81
C TRP A 454 15.57 -6.77 -9.26
N PRO A 455 16.16 -5.75 -9.91
CA PRO A 455 15.89 -5.42 -11.30
C PRO A 455 16.49 -6.45 -12.26
N LEU A 456 15.79 -6.70 -13.37
CA LEU A 456 16.14 -7.64 -14.42
C LEU A 456 16.02 -6.98 -15.78
N ASN A 457 17.13 -6.76 -16.47
CA ASN A 457 17.23 -6.15 -17.79
C ASN A 457 16.49 -4.82 -17.91
N VAL A 458 16.57 -3.99 -16.84
CA VAL A 458 15.89 -2.68 -16.79
C VAL A 458 16.69 -1.61 -17.52
N GLU A 459 16.00 -0.67 -18.13
CA GLU A 459 16.57 0.53 -18.72
C GLU A 459 16.35 1.71 -17.77
N LEU A 460 17.44 2.24 -17.25
CA LEU A 460 17.48 3.39 -16.35
C LEU A 460 17.98 4.61 -17.16
N ASP A 461 17.05 5.38 -17.70
CA ASP A 461 17.27 6.30 -18.83
C ASP A 461 17.96 5.56 -19.99
N ALA A 462 19.15 6.00 -20.41
CA ALA A 462 19.93 5.33 -21.46
C ALA A 462 20.90 4.25 -20.93
N MET A 463 20.87 3.94 -19.64
CA MET A 463 21.70 2.92 -18.98
C MET A 463 20.95 1.59 -18.86
N ARG A 464 21.38 0.55 -19.55
CA ARG A 464 20.80 -0.78 -19.40
C ARG A 464 21.53 -1.59 -18.33
N LEU A 465 20.79 -1.99 -17.31
CA LEU A 465 21.24 -2.85 -16.23
C LEU A 465 20.68 -4.26 -16.45
N ASN A 466 21.55 -5.24 -16.70
CA ASN A 466 21.13 -6.62 -16.90
C ASN A 466 20.51 -7.21 -15.63
N TYR A 467 21.14 -6.99 -14.48
CA TYR A 467 20.65 -7.35 -13.15
C TYR A 467 21.43 -6.61 -12.05
N ALA A 468 20.87 -6.58 -10.87
CA ALA A 468 21.57 -6.25 -9.64
C ALA A 468 21.11 -7.16 -8.50
N THR A 469 22.04 -7.59 -7.63
CA THR A 469 21.72 -8.22 -6.33
C THR A 469 21.64 -7.18 -5.22
N ALA A 470 21.10 -6.01 -5.57
CA ALA A 470 20.79 -4.91 -4.69
C ALA A 470 19.43 -4.35 -5.12
N GLN A 471 18.68 -3.84 -4.16
CA GLN A 471 17.35 -3.32 -4.43
C GLN A 471 17.43 -1.87 -4.91
N LEU A 472 16.83 -1.59 -6.06
CA LEU A 472 16.64 -0.24 -6.59
C LEU A 472 15.58 0.47 -5.76
N MET A 473 15.86 1.70 -5.34
CA MET A 473 14.97 2.48 -4.49
C MET A 473 14.37 3.69 -5.22
N GLY A 474 15.15 4.33 -6.09
CA GLY A 474 14.73 5.50 -6.85
C GLY A 474 15.92 6.23 -7.45
N SER A 475 15.69 7.45 -7.93
CA SER A 475 16.73 8.31 -8.52
C SER A 475 16.64 9.75 -8.02
N VAL A 476 17.76 10.46 -8.10
CA VAL A 476 17.86 11.91 -7.96
C VAL A 476 18.79 12.41 -9.07
N ASP A 477 18.28 13.25 -9.96
CA ASP A 477 18.98 13.72 -11.16
C ASP A 477 19.54 12.54 -11.99
N ASN A 478 20.87 12.48 -12.17
CA ASN A 478 21.56 11.41 -12.90
C ASN A 478 22.08 10.28 -11.99
N CYS A 479 21.63 10.21 -10.73
CA CYS A 479 22.07 9.27 -9.71
C CYS A 479 20.97 8.28 -9.35
N TYR A 480 21.22 6.98 -9.50
CA TYR A 480 20.33 5.90 -9.09
C TYR A 480 20.73 5.37 -7.72
N LEU A 481 19.76 5.26 -6.83
CA LEU A 481 19.92 4.82 -5.45
C LEU A 481 19.53 3.35 -5.31
N PHE A 482 20.48 2.55 -4.89
CA PHE A 482 20.30 1.14 -4.54
C PHE A 482 20.63 0.93 -3.07
N PHE A 483 20.19 -0.19 -2.52
CA PHE A 483 20.65 -0.63 -1.21
C PHE A 483 20.86 -2.13 -1.16
N GLN A 484 21.79 -2.53 -0.31
CA GLN A 484 22.07 -3.92 -0.02
C GLN A 484 20.97 -4.52 0.86
N ASN A 485 20.36 -5.63 0.42
CA ASN A 485 19.41 -6.38 1.24
C ASN A 485 20.19 -7.27 2.22
N ARG A 486 19.97 -7.06 3.52
CA ARG A 486 20.73 -7.76 4.56
C ARG A 486 22.24 -7.61 4.30
N GLN A 487 22.96 -8.67 4.25
CA GLN A 487 24.40 -8.68 3.95
C GLN A 487 24.72 -9.47 2.67
N ILE A 488 23.73 -9.54 1.75
CA ILE A 488 23.94 -10.23 0.48
C ILE A 488 25.00 -9.49 -0.32
N PRO A 489 26.06 -10.16 -0.78
CA PRO A 489 27.08 -9.52 -1.61
C PRO A 489 26.46 -8.87 -2.85
N VAL A 490 26.78 -7.60 -3.07
CA VAL A 490 26.25 -6.84 -4.19
C VAL A 490 27.03 -7.15 -5.46
N GLU A 491 26.30 -7.49 -6.51
CA GLU A 491 26.80 -7.66 -7.88
C GLU A 491 25.86 -6.95 -8.84
N LEU A 492 26.43 -6.16 -9.77
CA LEU A 492 25.70 -5.51 -10.85
C LEU A 492 26.28 -5.93 -12.19
N SER A 493 25.42 -6.08 -13.20
CA SER A 493 25.81 -6.33 -14.58
C SER A 493 25.23 -5.27 -15.49
N PHE A 494 26.08 -4.52 -16.18
CA PHE A 494 25.67 -3.48 -17.13
C PHE A 494 25.88 -3.96 -18.57
N ASP A 495 24.94 -3.65 -19.45
CA ASP A 495 24.98 -4.03 -20.86
C ASP A 495 25.96 -3.11 -21.65
N LYS A 496 26.94 -3.70 -22.32
CA LYS A 496 27.96 -2.96 -23.11
C LYS A 496 27.37 -2.24 -24.33
N SER A 497 26.19 -2.63 -24.79
CA SER A 497 25.51 -1.91 -25.87
C SER A 497 25.13 -0.47 -25.48
N THR A 498 24.94 -0.21 -24.18
CA THR A 498 24.60 1.12 -23.66
C THR A 498 25.68 1.70 -22.75
N VAL A 499 26.50 0.85 -22.12
CA VAL A 499 27.54 1.27 -21.16
C VAL A 499 28.93 1.07 -21.76
N LYS A 500 29.69 2.16 -21.88
CA LYS A 500 31.06 2.16 -22.36
C LYS A 500 32.08 1.71 -21.31
N GLY A 501 31.81 2.01 -20.04
CA GLY A 501 32.68 1.61 -18.94
C GLY A 501 32.13 2.01 -17.57
N VAL A 502 32.65 1.36 -16.54
CA VAL A 502 32.29 1.60 -15.14
C VAL A 502 33.55 1.90 -14.34
N LYS A 503 33.46 2.83 -13.39
CA LYS A 503 34.54 3.14 -12.43
C LYS A 503 33.98 3.14 -11.01
N ALA A 504 34.70 2.53 -10.08
CA ALA A 504 34.39 2.56 -8.64
C ALA A 504 35.69 2.51 -7.84
N SER A 505 35.74 3.16 -6.68
CA SER A 505 36.97 3.29 -5.88
C SER A 505 37.41 1.97 -5.23
N ARG A 506 36.48 1.07 -4.94
CA ARG A 506 36.72 -0.21 -4.27
C ARG A 506 35.75 -1.26 -4.82
N ALA A 507 36.04 -1.74 -6.02
CA ALA A 507 35.27 -2.78 -6.67
C ALA A 507 36.16 -3.66 -7.53
N LYS A 508 35.68 -4.87 -7.81
CA LYS A 508 36.21 -5.70 -8.90
C LYS A 508 35.32 -5.47 -10.12
N ILE A 509 35.89 -4.98 -11.18
CA ILE A 509 35.21 -4.73 -12.45
C ILE A 509 35.76 -5.76 -13.45
N GLN A 510 34.87 -6.58 -13.98
CA GLN A 510 35.17 -7.61 -14.96
C GLN A 510 34.51 -7.24 -16.28
N GLU A 511 35.29 -7.25 -17.34
CA GLU A 511 34.81 -7.05 -18.69
C GLU A 511 34.51 -8.41 -19.32
N GLU A 512 33.25 -8.66 -19.62
CA GLU A 512 32.77 -9.81 -20.37
C GLU A 512 32.53 -9.42 -21.85
N SER A 513 32.12 -10.37 -22.68
CA SER A 513 31.84 -10.11 -24.10
C SER A 513 30.78 -9.03 -24.33
N ASP A 514 29.71 -9.06 -23.54
CA ASP A 514 28.50 -8.22 -23.71
C ASP A 514 28.14 -7.40 -22.46
N SER A 515 28.93 -7.52 -21.39
CA SER A 515 28.60 -6.88 -20.12
C SER A 515 29.81 -6.43 -19.31
N TRP A 516 29.58 -5.46 -18.43
CA TRP A 516 30.45 -5.07 -17.34
C TRP A 516 29.89 -5.66 -16.04
N ILE A 517 30.63 -6.51 -15.37
CA ILE A 517 30.23 -7.08 -14.08
C ILE A 517 31.01 -6.40 -12.97
N VAL A 518 30.30 -5.86 -11.99
CA VAL A 518 30.87 -5.13 -10.86
C VAL A 518 30.50 -5.85 -9.58
N ASN A 519 31.49 -6.28 -8.80
CA ASN A 519 31.31 -6.93 -7.50
C ASN A 519 32.42 -6.52 -6.50
N GLY A 520 32.41 -7.10 -5.31
CA GLY A 520 33.37 -6.76 -4.24
C GLY A 520 33.17 -5.33 -3.71
N LEU A 521 31.97 -4.82 -3.85
CA LEU A 521 31.57 -3.49 -3.35
C LEU A 521 31.43 -3.48 -1.83
N ASN A 522 31.65 -2.34 -1.22
CA ASN A 522 31.40 -2.10 0.20
C ASN A 522 30.28 -1.06 0.33
N PRO A 523 29.02 -1.49 0.49
CA PRO A 523 27.86 -0.60 0.55
C PRO A 523 27.97 0.48 1.63
N GLY A 524 27.44 1.64 1.34
CA GLY A 524 27.43 2.85 2.16
C GLY A 524 27.26 4.09 1.29
N LYS A 525 27.00 5.25 1.86
CA LYS A 525 26.82 6.53 1.15
C LYS A 525 28.00 6.90 0.23
N ASP A 526 29.20 6.38 0.52
CA ASP A 526 30.41 6.59 -0.27
C ASP A 526 30.65 5.49 -1.32
N CYS A 527 29.76 4.49 -1.42
CA CYS A 527 29.82 3.44 -2.42
C CYS A 527 29.19 3.94 -3.73
N VAL A 528 29.98 4.67 -4.51
CA VAL A 528 29.55 5.33 -5.73
C VAL A 528 30.21 4.68 -6.94
N LEU A 529 29.41 4.26 -7.92
CA LEU A 529 29.85 3.84 -9.23
C LEU A 529 29.59 4.98 -10.22
N LYS A 530 30.60 5.33 -11.00
CA LYS A 530 30.48 6.22 -12.15
C LYS A 530 30.37 5.37 -13.42
N VAL A 531 29.25 5.49 -14.11
CA VAL A 531 28.92 4.74 -15.32
C VAL A 531 28.96 5.66 -16.51
N GLN A 532 29.87 5.41 -17.45
CA GLN A 532 29.98 6.13 -18.69
C GLN A 532 29.16 5.44 -19.77
N LEU A 533 28.20 6.15 -20.36
CA LEU A 533 27.35 5.62 -21.42
C LEU A 533 28.00 5.72 -22.82
N GLN A 534 27.48 4.93 -23.76
CA GLN A 534 27.93 4.96 -25.15
C GLN A 534 27.64 6.32 -25.85
N ASN A 535 26.56 7.00 -25.42
CA ASN A 535 26.21 8.34 -25.93
C ASN A 535 27.08 9.49 -25.36
N GLY A 536 28.02 9.18 -24.46
CA GLY A 536 28.91 10.13 -23.80
C GLY A 536 28.41 10.70 -22.47
N GLU A 537 27.18 10.43 -22.08
CA GLU A 537 26.64 10.82 -20.77
C GLU A 537 27.27 10.04 -19.64
N GLU A 538 27.16 10.60 -18.43
CA GLU A 538 27.57 9.95 -17.18
C GLU A 538 26.39 9.78 -16.26
N LYS A 539 26.25 8.58 -15.72
CA LYS A 539 25.29 8.23 -14.67
C LYS A 539 26.05 7.78 -13.42
N TYR A 540 25.40 7.94 -12.29
CA TYR A 540 25.94 7.50 -11.01
C TYR A 540 25.04 6.45 -10.40
N VAL A 541 25.63 5.48 -9.70
CA VAL A 541 24.92 4.46 -8.92
C VAL A 541 25.50 4.48 -7.52
N VAL A 542 24.67 4.78 -6.54
CA VAL A 542 25.01 4.75 -5.12
C VAL A 542 24.39 3.51 -4.50
N ILE A 543 25.18 2.75 -3.73
CA ILE A 543 24.71 1.55 -3.06
C ILE A 543 24.80 1.74 -1.56
N LEU A 544 23.67 2.03 -0.96
CA LEU A 544 23.53 2.25 0.47
C LEU A 544 23.57 0.93 1.25
N THR A 545 23.91 1.00 2.52
CA THR A 545 23.54 -0.06 3.47
C THR A 545 22.03 -0.05 3.69
N GLU A 546 21.48 -1.16 4.18
CA GLU A 546 20.04 -1.22 4.51
C GLU A 546 19.65 -0.16 5.55
N LYS A 547 20.51 0.09 6.55
CA LYS A 547 20.28 1.12 7.57
C LYS A 547 20.26 2.52 6.98
N GLU A 548 21.18 2.85 6.08
CA GLU A 548 21.17 4.15 5.39
C GLU A 548 19.95 4.31 4.49
N ALA A 549 19.49 3.23 3.84
CA ALA A 549 18.26 3.24 3.05
C ALA A 549 17.00 3.43 3.92
N ASP A 550 16.94 2.83 5.10
CA ASP A 550 15.87 3.08 6.09
C ASP A 550 15.83 4.57 6.50
N ASN A 551 16.97 5.21 6.59
CA ASN A 551 17.15 6.63 6.95
C ASN A 551 17.26 7.57 5.74
N CYS A 552 17.02 7.08 4.53
CA CYS A 552 17.00 7.88 3.31
C CYS A 552 15.62 8.52 3.11
N TRP A 553 15.62 9.81 2.76
CA TRP A 553 14.43 10.62 2.52
C TRP A 553 14.54 11.25 1.15
N LEU A 554 13.63 10.88 0.25
CA LEU A 554 13.49 11.51 -1.06
C LEU A 554 12.38 12.56 -0.96
N LEU A 555 12.77 13.81 -0.92
CA LEU A 555 11.88 14.94 -0.68
C LEU A 555 11.91 15.90 -1.87
N GLU A 556 10.86 16.70 -2.00
CA GLU A 556 10.81 17.82 -2.92
C GLU A 556 11.24 19.10 -2.22
N GLN A 557 12.25 19.77 -2.74
CA GLN A 557 12.76 21.04 -2.26
C GLN A 557 12.96 21.99 -3.44
N ASP A 558 12.34 23.16 -3.40
CA ASP A 558 12.41 24.16 -4.48
C ASP A 558 12.14 23.62 -5.89
N GLY A 559 11.19 22.67 -5.99
CA GLY A 559 10.82 22.01 -7.24
C GLY A 559 11.78 20.92 -7.71
N ASN A 560 12.82 20.60 -6.94
CA ASN A 560 13.78 19.55 -7.23
C ASN A 560 13.61 18.38 -6.26
N LYS A 561 13.82 17.16 -6.75
CA LYS A 561 13.90 15.96 -5.91
C LYS A 561 15.29 15.92 -5.24
N VAL A 562 15.31 15.77 -3.93
CA VAL A 562 16.54 15.79 -3.13
C VAL A 562 16.59 14.57 -2.22
N CYS A 563 17.77 14.01 -2.04
CA CYS A 563 18.00 12.89 -1.15
C CYS A 563 18.72 13.35 0.14
N TYR A 564 18.10 13.08 1.28
CA TYR A 564 18.72 13.23 2.60
C TYR A 564 18.93 11.86 3.24
N ILE A 565 20.04 11.67 3.92
CA ILE A 565 20.26 10.52 4.81
C ILE A 565 20.38 11.07 6.23
N SER A 566 19.43 10.75 7.08
CA SER A 566 19.32 11.29 8.44
C SER A 566 18.58 10.32 9.36
N ASP A 567 19.07 10.24 10.61
CA ASP A 567 18.38 9.53 11.68
C ASP A 567 17.14 10.31 12.20
N ALA A 568 17.06 11.62 11.90
CA ALA A 568 15.87 12.43 12.17
C ALA A 568 14.73 12.13 11.20
N ASP A 569 13.52 12.42 11.62
CA ASP A 569 12.33 12.35 10.77
C ASP A 569 12.23 13.63 9.93
N LEU A 570 12.05 13.46 8.62
CA LEU A 570 12.00 14.57 7.68
C LEU A 570 10.70 14.55 6.86
N TYR A 571 10.19 15.73 6.57
CA TYR A 571 9.22 15.93 5.49
C TYR A 571 9.40 17.29 4.84
N SER A 572 8.85 17.46 3.63
CA SER A 572 8.87 18.75 2.92
C SER A 572 7.48 19.32 2.76
N SER A 573 7.39 20.64 2.78
CA SER A 573 6.16 21.39 2.50
C SER A 573 6.52 22.71 1.82
N PHE A 574 5.99 22.92 0.61
CA PHE A 574 6.18 24.14 -0.19
C PHE A 574 7.65 24.57 -0.37
N GLY A 575 8.56 23.60 -0.55
CA GLY A 575 9.99 23.86 -0.77
C GLY A 575 10.83 23.87 0.52
N ASP A 576 10.22 24.01 1.69
CA ASP A 576 10.91 23.90 2.97
C ASP A 576 11.03 22.45 3.42
N VAL A 577 12.14 22.10 4.07
CA VAL A 577 12.37 20.80 4.70
C VAL A 577 12.32 20.97 6.21
N TYR A 578 11.45 20.21 6.84
CA TYR A 578 11.26 20.16 8.28
C TYR A 578 11.99 18.95 8.85
N ILE A 579 12.73 19.16 9.95
CA ILE A 579 13.55 18.14 10.62
C ILE A 579 13.06 18.01 12.05
N PHE A 580 12.73 16.79 12.47
CA PHE A 580 12.27 16.47 13.81
C PHE A 580 13.21 15.46 14.46
N SER A 581 13.76 15.83 15.59
CA SER A 581 14.59 14.95 16.42
C SER A 581 14.47 15.33 17.88
N THR A 582 14.56 14.34 18.74
CA THR A 582 14.69 14.52 20.21
C THR A 582 16.14 14.74 20.62
N ASP A 583 17.10 14.41 19.75
CA ASP A 583 18.55 14.47 20.02
C ASP A 583 19.26 15.30 18.95
N THR A 584 20.56 15.58 19.20
CA THR A 584 21.43 16.15 18.16
C THR A 584 21.62 15.14 17.03
N VAL A 585 21.22 15.53 15.82
CA VAL A 585 21.32 14.68 14.62
C VAL A 585 22.35 15.18 13.65
N SER A 586 22.95 14.24 12.91
CA SER A 586 23.69 14.53 11.70
C SER A 586 22.85 14.16 10.48
N TYR A 587 22.99 14.91 9.41
CA TYR A 587 22.40 14.55 8.12
C TYR A 587 23.42 14.75 6.99
N THR A 588 23.26 13.96 5.95
CA THR A 588 24.02 14.10 4.71
C THR A 588 23.05 14.38 3.58
N HIS A 589 23.35 15.43 2.85
CA HIS A 589 22.64 15.80 1.65
C HIS A 589 23.44 15.29 0.45
N LEU A 590 22.86 14.38 -0.34
CA LEU A 590 23.45 13.92 -1.57
C LEU A 590 23.01 14.87 -2.69
N ARG A 591 24.00 15.56 -3.29
CA ARG A 591 23.82 16.29 -4.54
C ARG A 591 24.52 15.50 -5.65
N ALA A 592 23.84 15.34 -6.77
CA ALA A 592 24.39 14.67 -7.95
C ALA A 592 25.44 15.54 -8.64
#